data_da4f516914ba014f564a146ee9cd379d
#
_entry.id   da4f516914ba014f564a146ee9cd379d
#
_cell.length_a   1.000
_cell.length_b   1.000
_cell.length_c   1.000
_cell.angle_alpha   90.00
_cell.angle_beta   90.00
_cell.angle_gamma   90.00
#
_symmetry.space_group_name_H-M   'P 1'
#
loop_
_entity.id
_entity.type
_entity.pdbx_description
1 polymer ?
#
loop_
_entity_poly.entity_id
_entity_poly.type
_entity_poly.pdbx_seq_one_letter_code
_entity_poly.pdbx_strand_id
1 'polypeptide(L)'
;MRNILIIGAGRSATSLIRYLLDKSEKEELFITIGDISIQAAQRFTTGHPNARGIMLDVFNDVQRKEAVENSDLVISMLPARYHIEVAKDCIEFGKHMVTASYISKEMQALNHKAQAKGLVFMNEIGLDPGIDHMSAMQVIDRIRAKGGKMLLFESFCGGLIAPESDNNLWNYKFTWNPRNVVLAGQGGAAEFIQEGKYKYIPYHRLFRRTEFINIEGYGKFEVYANRNSLQYQSIYGLENILTLYRGTIRRVGFSRAWNMFVQLGMTDDSYTIPDSENMSYREFVNLFL
;
A
#
# COMPACT_ATOMS: atom_id res chain seq x y z
N MET A 1 4.53 -25.26 17.42
CA MET A 1 4.94 -23.89 17.07
C MET A 1 4.58 -23.68 15.62
N ARG A 2 3.86 -22.61 15.27
CA ARG A 2 3.45 -22.29 13.89
C ARG A 2 4.54 -21.47 13.21
N ASN A 3 4.88 -21.82 11.97
CA ASN A 3 5.94 -21.14 11.20
C ASN A 3 5.34 -20.02 10.35
N ILE A 4 5.72 -18.78 10.63
CA ILE A 4 5.32 -17.61 9.84
C ILE A 4 6.52 -17.18 8.98
N LEU A 5 6.32 -17.15 7.65
CA LEU A 5 7.27 -16.59 6.72
C LEU A 5 6.89 -15.13 6.41
N ILE A 6 7.79 -14.20 6.68
CA ILE A 6 7.66 -12.80 6.25
C ILE A 6 8.62 -12.59 5.09
N ILE A 7 8.10 -12.23 3.91
CA ILE A 7 8.91 -11.92 2.74
C ILE A 7 8.99 -10.42 2.56
N GLY A 8 10.19 -9.86 2.75
CA GLY A 8 10.48 -8.43 2.72
C GLY A 8 10.67 -7.83 4.11
N ALA A 9 11.89 -7.39 4.38
CA ALA A 9 12.31 -6.75 5.63
C ALA A 9 12.51 -5.23 5.46
N GLY A 10 11.71 -4.60 4.59
CA GLY A 10 11.77 -3.18 4.27
C GLY A 10 11.28 -2.27 5.40
N ARG A 11 11.21 -0.95 5.11
CA ARG A 11 10.81 0.08 6.08
C ARG A 11 9.43 -0.16 6.67
N SER A 12 8.45 -0.51 5.85
CA SER A 12 7.06 -0.73 6.27
C SER A 12 6.84 -2.01 7.08
N ALA A 13 7.76 -2.98 7.02
CA ALA A 13 7.64 -4.24 7.75
C ALA A 13 8.14 -4.17 9.20
N THR A 14 8.89 -3.13 9.58
CA THR A 14 9.60 -3.06 10.86
C THR A 14 8.69 -3.26 12.07
N SER A 15 7.57 -2.55 12.15
CA SER A 15 6.63 -2.63 13.29
C SER A 15 5.92 -3.97 13.33
N LEU A 16 5.53 -4.52 12.19
CA LEU A 16 4.93 -5.85 12.07
C LEU A 16 5.90 -6.93 12.56
N ILE A 17 7.15 -6.90 12.10
CA ILE A 17 8.17 -7.87 12.49
C ILE A 17 8.38 -7.82 14.01
N ARG A 18 8.59 -6.64 14.59
CA ARG A 18 8.75 -6.50 16.04
C ARG A 18 7.56 -7.02 16.81
N TYR A 19 6.35 -6.65 16.40
CA TYR A 19 5.13 -7.13 17.03
C TYR A 19 5.03 -8.66 17.06
N LEU A 20 5.34 -9.32 15.94
CA LEU A 20 5.28 -10.78 15.87
C LEU A 20 6.40 -11.44 16.69
N LEU A 21 7.60 -10.87 16.72
CA LEU A 21 8.69 -11.34 17.57
C LEU A 21 8.34 -11.22 19.05
N ASP A 22 7.81 -10.09 19.48
CA ASP A 22 7.37 -9.85 20.87
C ASP A 22 6.27 -10.83 21.33
N LYS A 23 5.45 -11.29 20.37
CA LYS A 23 4.37 -12.26 20.64
C LYS A 23 4.78 -13.72 20.45
N SER A 24 5.94 -13.98 19.87
CA SER A 24 6.33 -15.29 19.36
C SER A 24 6.32 -16.39 20.43
N GLU A 25 6.79 -16.09 21.64
CA GLU A 25 6.79 -17.06 22.74
C GLU A 25 5.36 -17.38 23.20
N LYS A 26 4.57 -16.33 23.48
CA LYS A 26 3.20 -16.47 23.99
C LYS A 26 2.28 -17.20 23.02
N GLU A 27 2.43 -16.91 21.73
CA GLU A 27 1.55 -17.42 20.66
C GLU A 27 2.14 -18.68 19.98
N GLU A 28 3.25 -19.20 20.50
CA GLU A 28 3.97 -20.37 19.96
C GLU A 28 4.31 -20.21 18.47
N LEU A 29 4.89 -19.06 18.08
CA LEU A 29 5.27 -18.73 16.70
C LEU A 29 6.77 -18.88 16.50
N PHE A 30 7.16 -19.36 15.32
CA PHE A 30 8.52 -19.24 14.79
C PHE A 30 8.50 -18.35 13.57
N ILE A 31 9.31 -17.29 13.57
CA ILE A 31 9.29 -16.24 12.54
C ILE A 31 10.50 -16.40 11.60
N THR A 32 10.26 -16.74 10.36
CA THR A 32 11.28 -16.72 9.31
C THR A 32 11.14 -15.42 8.52
N ILE A 33 12.20 -14.62 8.44
CA ILE A 33 12.24 -13.37 7.69
C ILE A 33 13.11 -13.58 6.46
N GLY A 34 12.52 -13.48 5.27
CA GLY A 34 13.21 -13.59 3.98
C GLY A 34 13.35 -12.22 3.32
N ASP A 35 14.55 -11.87 2.91
CA ASP A 35 14.86 -10.66 2.14
C ASP A 35 16.04 -10.95 1.20
N ILE A 36 16.12 -10.23 0.07
CA ILE A 36 17.27 -10.32 -0.83
C ILE A 36 18.57 -9.90 -0.13
N SER A 37 18.48 -9.02 0.87
CA SER A 37 19.56 -8.66 1.78
C SER A 37 19.46 -9.48 3.05
N ILE A 38 20.39 -10.43 3.23
CA ILE A 38 20.48 -11.21 4.46
C ILE A 38 20.65 -10.30 5.70
N GLN A 39 21.36 -9.18 5.57
CA GLN A 39 21.57 -8.21 6.66
C GLN A 39 20.23 -7.56 7.07
N ALA A 40 19.37 -7.27 6.10
CA ALA A 40 18.05 -6.72 6.38
C ALA A 40 17.17 -7.69 7.18
N ALA A 41 17.25 -8.99 6.86
CA ALA A 41 16.53 -10.03 7.59
C ALA A 41 17.14 -10.26 8.99
N GLN A 42 18.46 -10.37 9.08
CA GLN A 42 19.20 -10.68 10.32
C GLN A 42 19.12 -9.56 11.37
N ARG A 43 18.98 -8.29 10.97
CA ARG A 43 18.87 -7.17 11.94
C ARG A 43 17.73 -7.32 12.95
N PHE A 44 16.71 -8.13 12.64
CA PHE A 44 15.58 -8.40 13.52
C PHE A 44 15.69 -9.73 14.25
N THR A 45 16.44 -10.69 13.71
CA THR A 45 16.43 -12.08 14.18
C THR A 45 17.67 -12.48 14.97
N THR A 46 18.76 -11.68 14.87
CA THR A 46 19.99 -11.98 15.60
C THR A 46 19.75 -12.02 17.10
N GLY A 47 20.05 -13.17 17.72
CA GLY A 47 19.87 -13.39 19.17
C GLY A 47 18.42 -13.68 19.60
N HIS A 48 17.45 -13.73 18.67
CA HIS A 48 16.06 -14.05 19.01
C HIS A 48 15.80 -15.56 18.93
N PRO A 49 15.32 -16.24 20.01
CA PRO A 49 15.22 -17.70 20.06
C PRO A 49 14.20 -18.28 19.07
N ASN A 50 13.16 -17.54 18.76
CA ASN A 50 12.04 -17.98 17.93
C ASN A 50 12.05 -17.32 16.53
N ALA A 51 13.25 -16.94 16.02
CA ALA A 51 13.33 -16.30 14.71
C ALA A 51 14.61 -16.64 13.97
N ARG A 52 14.52 -16.62 12.64
CA ARG A 52 15.68 -16.70 11.75
C ARG A 52 15.53 -15.76 10.55
N GLY A 53 16.66 -15.19 10.11
CA GLY A 53 16.76 -14.47 8.84
C GLY A 53 17.31 -15.37 7.75
N ILE A 54 16.73 -15.33 6.58
CA ILE A 54 17.22 -16.05 5.39
C ILE A 54 17.43 -15.08 4.22
N MET A 55 18.41 -15.36 3.39
CA MET A 55 18.51 -14.74 2.08
C MET A 55 17.45 -15.37 1.17
N LEU A 56 16.60 -14.54 0.60
CA LEU A 56 15.49 -14.98 -0.25
C LEU A 56 15.36 -14.05 -1.46
N ASP A 57 15.76 -14.55 -2.62
CA ASP A 57 15.42 -13.91 -3.88
C ASP A 57 14.06 -14.44 -4.36
N VAL A 58 13.06 -13.57 -4.37
CA VAL A 58 11.68 -13.91 -4.78
C VAL A 58 11.59 -14.33 -6.25
N PHE A 59 12.56 -13.98 -7.08
CA PHE A 59 12.65 -14.43 -8.48
C PHE A 59 13.28 -15.82 -8.64
N ASN A 60 13.93 -16.32 -7.61
CA ASN A 60 14.43 -17.68 -7.60
C ASN A 60 13.31 -18.63 -7.14
N ASP A 61 12.71 -19.32 -8.11
CA ASP A 61 11.57 -20.20 -7.86
C ASP A 61 11.87 -21.28 -6.82
N VAL A 62 13.09 -21.85 -6.82
CA VAL A 62 13.50 -22.90 -5.87
C VAL A 62 13.51 -22.34 -4.45
N GLN A 63 14.19 -21.21 -4.23
CA GLN A 63 14.26 -20.58 -2.90
C GLN A 63 12.88 -20.16 -2.41
N ARG A 64 12.06 -19.57 -3.29
CA ARG A 64 10.73 -19.09 -2.94
C ARG A 64 9.82 -20.26 -2.54
N LYS A 65 9.78 -21.32 -3.35
CA LYS A 65 8.98 -22.52 -3.09
C LYS A 65 9.39 -23.20 -1.80
N GLU A 66 10.68 -23.42 -1.59
CA GLU A 66 11.20 -24.01 -0.35
C GLU A 66 10.81 -23.20 0.89
N ALA A 67 10.93 -21.87 0.83
CA ALA A 67 10.56 -21.00 1.95
C ALA A 67 9.06 -21.04 2.23
N VAL A 68 8.20 -21.04 1.19
CA VAL A 68 6.75 -21.15 1.31
C VAL A 68 6.34 -22.52 1.84
N GLU A 69 6.87 -23.60 1.31
CA GLU A 69 6.56 -24.97 1.72
C GLU A 69 6.84 -25.20 3.21
N ASN A 70 7.94 -24.65 3.73
CA ASN A 70 8.34 -24.75 5.14
C ASN A 70 7.62 -23.78 6.09
N SER A 71 6.54 -23.13 5.65
CA SER A 71 5.75 -22.20 6.48
C SER A 71 4.31 -22.68 6.63
N ASP A 72 3.59 -22.16 7.61
CA ASP A 72 2.15 -22.34 7.80
C ASP A 72 1.36 -21.12 7.28
N LEU A 73 1.95 -19.96 7.40
CA LEU A 73 1.41 -18.68 6.93
C LEU A 73 2.51 -17.84 6.28
N VAL A 74 2.20 -17.24 5.15
CA VAL A 74 3.09 -16.32 4.44
C VAL A 74 2.55 -14.89 4.55
N ILE A 75 3.38 -13.96 5.04
CA ILE A 75 3.11 -12.52 5.04
C ILE A 75 4.00 -11.89 3.96
N SER A 76 3.41 -11.45 2.87
CA SER A 76 4.14 -10.85 1.76
C SER A 76 4.16 -9.33 1.87
N MET A 77 5.34 -8.77 2.17
CA MET A 77 5.62 -7.33 2.27
C MET A 77 6.42 -6.82 1.05
N LEU A 78 6.31 -7.52 -0.04
CA LEU A 78 6.95 -7.21 -1.33
C LEU A 78 6.24 -6.04 -2.06
N PRO A 79 6.85 -5.46 -3.09
CA PRO A 79 6.12 -4.66 -4.07
C PRO A 79 4.97 -5.46 -4.72
N ALA A 80 3.85 -4.78 -4.97
CA ALA A 80 2.56 -5.40 -5.35
C ALA A 80 2.65 -6.43 -6.49
N ARG A 81 3.48 -6.14 -7.50
CA ARG A 81 3.66 -7.01 -8.69
C ARG A 81 4.22 -8.41 -8.38
N TYR A 82 4.83 -8.61 -7.21
CA TYR A 82 5.46 -9.89 -6.86
C TYR A 82 4.59 -10.80 -5.99
N HIS A 83 3.48 -10.28 -5.47
CA HIS A 83 2.60 -11.08 -4.62
C HIS A 83 1.99 -12.27 -5.35
N ILE A 84 1.79 -12.15 -6.66
CA ILE A 84 1.13 -13.19 -7.45
C ILE A 84 1.92 -14.50 -7.51
N GLU A 85 3.24 -14.43 -7.60
CA GLU A 85 4.09 -15.64 -7.63
C GLU A 85 4.09 -16.31 -6.25
N VAL A 86 4.18 -15.54 -5.17
CA VAL A 86 4.04 -16.06 -3.81
C VAL A 86 2.67 -16.70 -3.60
N ALA A 87 1.60 -16.08 -4.11
CA ALA A 87 0.24 -16.62 -4.00
C ALA A 87 0.06 -17.95 -4.74
N LYS A 88 0.68 -18.10 -5.91
CA LYS A 88 0.68 -19.37 -6.65
C LYS A 88 1.36 -20.49 -5.85
N ASP A 89 2.53 -20.21 -5.27
CA ASP A 89 3.23 -21.16 -4.43
C ASP A 89 2.44 -21.49 -3.15
N CYS A 90 1.79 -20.49 -2.53
CA CYS A 90 0.89 -20.72 -1.39
C CYS A 90 -0.27 -21.67 -1.76
N ILE A 91 -0.85 -21.53 -2.95
CA ILE A 91 -1.88 -22.48 -3.44
C ILE A 91 -1.27 -23.85 -3.68
N GLU A 92 -0.10 -23.94 -4.30
CA GLU A 92 0.58 -25.20 -4.59
C GLU A 92 0.80 -26.01 -3.30
N PHE A 93 1.36 -25.37 -2.27
CA PHE A 93 1.72 -26.01 -1.00
C PHE A 93 0.63 -25.95 0.09
N GLY A 94 -0.56 -25.41 -0.21
CA GLY A 94 -1.66 -25.33 0.74
C GLY A 94 -1.40 -24.38 1.92
N LYS A 95 -0.82 -23.21 1.67
CA LYS A 95 -0.46 -22.23 2.70
C LYS A 95 -1.39 -21.01 2.66
N HIS A 96 -1.66 -20.43 3.83
CA HIS A 96 -2.38 -19.15 3.93
C HIS A 96 -1.46 -17.99 3.55
N MET A 97 -2.05 -16.91 3.04
CA MET A 97 -1.29 -15.72 2.65
C MET A 97 -1.94 -14.44 3.13
N VAL A 98 -1.10 -13.49 3.52
CA VAL A 98 -1.51 -12.15 3.97
C VAL A 98 -0.66 -11.09 3.28
N THR A 99 -1.27 -9.99 2.84
CA THR A 99 -0.57 -8.82 2.29
C THR A 99 -1.34 -7.53 2.51
N ALA A 100 -0.60 -6.41 2.64
CA ALA A 100 -1.17 -5.07 2.76
C ALA A 100 -1.57 -4.43 1.42
N SER A 101 -1.27 -5.08 0.29
CA SER A 101 -1.49 -4.50 -1.04
C SER A 101 -2.93 -4.66 -1.53
N TYR A 102 -3.33 -3.76 -2.42
CA TYR A 102 -4.60 -3.86 -3.16
C TYR A 102 -4.71 -5.19 -3.92
N ILE A 103 -5.92 -5.70 -4.02
CA ILE A 103 -6.22 -6.91 -4.81
C ILE A 103 -6.06 -6.58 -6.30
N SER A 104 -5.11 -7.25 -6.97
CA SER A 104 -4.98 -7.20 -8.41
C SER A 104 -5.99 -8.15 -9.09
N LYS A 105 -6.24 -7.94 -10.39
CA LYS A 105 -7.10 -8.86 -11.18
C LYS A 105 -6.56 -10.29 -11.19
N GLU A 106 -5.24 -10.43 -11.26
CA GLU A 106 -4.55 -11.73 -11.21
C GLU A 106 -4.73 -12.41 -9.86
N MET A 107 -4.63 -11.63 -8.75
CA MET A 107 -4.88 -12.16 -7.41
C MET A 107 -6.34 -12.58 -7.25
N GLN A 108 -7.28 -11.79 -7.73
CA GLN A 108 -8.71 -12.11 -7.71
C GLN A 108 -9.02 -13.39 -8.49
N ALA A 109 -8.35 -13.63 -9.62
CA ALA A 109 -8.50 -14.85 -10.42
C ALA A 109 -8.09 -16.14 -9.67
N LEU A 110 -7.27 -16.01 -8.62
CA LEU A 110 -6.88 -17.16 -7.78
C LEU A 110 -7.92 -17.53 -6.73
N ASN A 111 -8.97 -16.72 -6.53
CA ASN A 111 -9.95 -16.89 -5.45
C ASN A 111 -10.56 -18.31 -5.42
N HIS A 112 -11.03 -18.81 -6.56
CA HIS A 112 -11.64 -20.15 -6.63
C HIS A 112 -10.65 -21.26 -6.25
N LYS A 113 -9.38 -21.13 -6.64
CA LYS A 113 -8.34 -22.11 -6.31
C LYS A 113 -8.02 -22.10 -4.81
N ALA A 114 -7.94 -20.91 -4.21
CA ALA A 114 -7.71 -20.78 -2.78
C ALA A 114 -8.91 -21.34 -1.97
N GLN A 115 -10.13 -20.99 -2.34
CA GLN A 115 -11.35 -21.51 -1.69
C GLN A 115 -11.46 -23.03 -1.81
N ALA A 116 -11.18 -23.62 -2.97
CA ALA A 116 -11.24 -25.06 -3.17
C ALA A 116 -10.26 -25.84 -2.25
N LYS A 117 -9.20 -25.19 -1.80
CA LYS A 117 -8.21 -25.76 -0.86
C LYS A 117 -8.44 -25.29 0.60
N GLY A 118 -9.50 -24.55 0.90
CA GLY A 118 -9.77 -24.02 2.23
C GLY A 118 -8.74 -22.98 2.69
N LEU A 119 -8.09 -22.29 1.76
CA LEU A 119 -7.05 -21.32 2.09
C LEU A 119 -7.63 -19.93 2.30
N VAL A 120 -7.03 -19.19 3.23
CA VAL A 120 -7.31 -17.78 3.47
C VAL A 120 -6.22 -16.95 2.79
N PHE A 121 -6.63 -16.14 1.81
CA PHE A 121 -5.81 -15.10 1.20
C PHE A 121 -6.37 -13.75 1.63
N MET A 122 -5.70 -13.12 2.61
CA MET A 122 -6.14 -11.84 3.17
C MET A 122 -5.30 -10.73 2.57
N ASN A 123 -5.90 -9.98 1.67
CA ASN A 123 -5.30 -8.82 1.04
C ASN A 123 -5.84 -7.54 1.70
N GLU A 124 -5.25 -6.39 1.37
CA GLU A 124 -5.75 -5.08 1.79
C GLU A 124 -5.82 -4.94 3.32
N ILE A 125 -4.85 -5.48 4.06
CA ILE A 125 -4.78 -5.34 5.52
C ILE A 125 -3.59 -4.48 5.96
N GLY A 126 -3.45 -3.33 5.28
CA GLY A 126 -2.50 -2.28 5.64
C GLY A 126 -3.20 -1.08 6.28
N LEU A 127 -2.70 0.11 5.95
CA LEU A 127 -3.31 1.39 6.32
C LEU A 127 -4.32 1.85 5.26
N ASP A 128 -3.86 2.00 4.02
CA ASP A 128 -4.62 2.30 2.80
C ASP A 128 -3.95 1.52 1.64
N PRO A 129 -4.50 0.35 1.36
CA PRO A 129 -5.78 -0.24 1.81
C PRO A 129 -5.68 -1.01 3.14
N GLY A 130 -6.73 -0.88 3.98
CA GLY A 130 -6.91 -1.68 5.19
C GLY A 130 -7.67 -0.95 6.30
N ILE A 131 -6.98 -0.23 7.17
CA ILE A 131 -7.60 0.50 8.30
C ILE A 131 -8.62 1.52 7.78
N ASP A 132 -8.36 2.16 6.64
CA ASP A 132 -9.31 3.07 5.98
C ASP A 132 -10.63 2.39 5.65
N HIS A 133 -10.60 1.16 5.13
CA HIS A 133 -11.82 0.38 4.84
C HIS A 133 -12.54 -0.07 6.10
N MET A 134 -11.81 -0.54 7.10
CA MET A 134 -12.39 -0.98 8.36
C MET A 134 -13.08 0.18 9.10
N SER A 135 -12.44 1.35 9.16
CA SER A 135 -13.00 2.55 9.76
C SER A 135 -14.19 3.09 8.95
N ALA A 136 -14.12 3.04 7.61
CA ALA A 136 -15.23 3.39 6.74
C ALA A 136 -16.46 2.52 7.02
N MET A 137 -16.30 1.19 7.02
CA MET A 137 -17.39 0.25 7.28
C MET A 137 -17.96 0.41 8.70
N GLN A 138 -17.12 0.64 9.70
CA GLN A 138 -17.59 0.91 11.06
C GLN A 138 -18.55 2.11 11.10
N VAL A 139 -18.23 3.20 10.36
CA VAL A 139 -19.09 4.38 10.31
C VAL A 139 -20.38 4.11 9.51
N ILE A 140 -20.25 3.47 8.35
CA ILE A 140 -21.36 3.12 7.46
C ILE A 140 -22.35 2.22 8.20
N ASP A 141 -21.89 1.15 8.82
CA ASP A 141 -22.74 0.21 9.53
C ASP A 141 -23.42 0.83 10.75
N ARG A 142 -22.72 1.71 11.46
CA ARG A 142 -23.32 2.48 12.58
C ARG A 142 -24.45 3.38 12.11
N ILE A 143 -24.33 4.03 10.94
CA ILE A 143 -25.38 4.87 10.37
C ILE A 143 -26.56 4.02 9.93
N ARG A 144 -26.32 2.91 9.24
CA ARG A 144 -27.35 1.96 8.79
C ARG A 144 -28.13 1.36 9.95
N ALA A 145 -27.44 0.96 11.01
CA ALA A 145 -28.08 0.41 12.22
C ALA A 145 -29.04 1.40 12.90
N LYS A 146 -28.85 2.70 12.69
CA LYS A 146 -29.77 3.76 13.15
C LYS A 146 -30.87 4.12 12.14
N GLY A 147 -31.01 3.37 11.04
CA GLY A 147 -31.97 3.65 9.97
C GLY A 147 -31.58 4.82 9.06
N GLY A 148 -30.34 5.31 9.14
CA GLY A 148 -29.84 6.41 8.32
C GLY A 148 -29.56 6.00 6.88
N LYS A 149 -29.75 6.95 5.95
CA LYS A 149 -29.39 6.80 4.53
C LYS A 149 -28.12 7.58 4.23
N MET A 150 -27.16 6.93 3.60
CA MET A 150 -25.93 7.56 3.15
C MET A 150 -26.19 8.37 1.86
N LEU A 151 -25.88 9.66 1.87
CA LEU A 151 -25.97 10.53 0.70
C LEU A 151 -24.59 10.91 0.17
N LEU A 152 -23.61 11.01 1.07
CA LEU A 152 -22.25 11.38 0.77
C LEU A 152 -21.30 10.50 1.58
N PHE A 153 -20.27 10.02 0.93
CA PHE A 153 -19.14 9.34 1.54
C PHE A 153 -17.84 9.93 1.02
N GLU A 154 -17.06 10.48 1.94
CA GLU A 154 -15.72 10.98 1.67
C GLU A 154 -14.73 10.35 2.66
N SER A 155 -13.65 9.79 2.15
CA SER A 155 -12.61 9.14 2.95
C SER A 155 -11.23 9.59 2.49
N PHE A 156 -10.45 10.13 3.43
CA PHE A 156 -9.15 10.69 3.14
C PHE A 156 -8.07 9.98 3.97
N CYS A 157 -7.04 9.50 3.28
CA CYS A 157 -5.88 8.89 3.90
C CYS A 157 -4.59 9.38 3.26
N GLY A 158 -3.49 9.40 3.99
CA GLY A 158 -2.19 9.75 3.45
C GLY A 158 -1.07 9.61 4.47
N GLY A 159 0.13 9.30 3.97
CA GLY A 159 1.32 9.34 4.80
C GLY A 159 1.65 10.80 5.15
N LEU A 160 1.41 11.19 6.41
CA LEU A 160 1.77 12.49 6.97
C LEU A 160 2.95 12.32 7.91
N ILE A 161 3.79 13.36 7.97
CA ILE A 161 4.88 13.40 8.94
C ILE A 161 4.33 13.87 10.27
N ALA A 162 4.73 13.19 11.35
CA ALA A 162 4.45 13.66 12.70
C ALA A 162 5.08 15.04 12.92
N PRO A 163 4.41 15.96 13.64
CA PRO A 163 4.88 17.35 13.79
C PRO A 163 6.33 17.48 14.27
N GLU A 164 6.74 16.62 15.18
CA GLU A 164 8.11 16.58 15.72
C GLU A 164 9.17 16.15 14.69
N SER A 165 8.76 15.53 13.61
CA SER A 165 9.62 15.06 12.52
C SER A 165 9.51 15.91 11.25
N ASP A 166 8.65 16.93 11.24
CA ASP A 166 8.37 17.80 10.09
C ASP A 166 9.41 18.92 10.00
N ASN A 167 10.56 18.61 9.41
CA ASN A 167 11.75 19.46 9.39
C ASN A 167 12.28 19.73 7.97
N ASN A 168 11.42 19.68 6.95
CA ASN A 168 11.78 20.03 5.59
C ASN A 168 10.68 20.84 4.89
N LEU A 169 11.05 21.58 3.84
CA LEU A 169 10.15 22.49 3.11
C LEU A 169 9.00 21.79 2.37
N TRP A 170 9.10 20.46 2.19
CA TRP A 170 8.03 19.66 1.56
C TRP A 170 6.93 19.29 2.54
N ASN A 171 7.18 19.36 3.85
CA ASN A 171 6.34 18.78 4.89
C ASN A 171 5.96 17.31 4.53
N TYR A 172 6.92 16.61 3.92
CA TYR A 172 6.76 15.26 3.44
C TYR A 172 8.08 14.47 3.50
N LYS A 173 7.99 13.18 3.80
CA LYS A 173 9.10 12.23 3.74
C LYS A 173 8.62 10.93 3.14
N PHE A 174 9.50 10.25 2.40
CA PHE A 174 9.23 8.90 1.92
C PHE A 174 9.40 7.90 3.06
N THR A 175 8.28 7.47 3.64
CA THR A 175 8.25 6.52 4.76
C THR A 175 8.08 5.06 4.29
N TRP A 176 7.80 4.87 3.03
CA TRP A 176 7.64 3.57 2.37
C TRP A 176 8.32 3.60 0.98
N ASN A 177 7.87 2.81 0.02
CA ASN A 177 8.51 2.73 -1.29
C ASN A 177 8.40 4.05 -2.07
N PRO A 178 9.53 4.80 -2.30
CA PRO A 178 9.49 6.08 -3.00
C PRO A 178 8.95 5.97 -4.43
N ARG A 179 9.31 4.90 -5.16
CA ARG A 179 8.84 4.66 -6.53
C ARG A 179 7.30 4.64 -6.59
N ASN A 180 6.64 3.96 -5.64
CA ASN A 180 5.19 3.90 -5.62
C ASN A 180 4.54 5.28 -5.39
N VAL A 181 5.20 6.17 -4.66
CA VAL A 181 4.72 7.55 -4.48
C VAL A 181 4.87 8.35 -5.77
N VAL A 182 6.02 8.24 -6.43
CA VAL A 182 6.29 8.93 -7.70
C VAL A 182 5.31 8.47 -8.79
N LEU A 183 5.06 7.16 -8.88
CA LEU A 183 4.19 6.55 -9.88
C LEU A 183 2.71 6.48 -9.48
N ALA A 184 2.34 7.00 -8.31
CA ALA A 184 0.98 6.84 -7.76
C ALA A 184 -0.14 7.33 -8.69
N GLY A 185 0.16 8.22 -9.62
CA GLY A 185 -0.81 8.74 -10.56
C GLY A 185 -0.81 8.10 -11.95
N GLN A 186 0.10 7.20 -12.25
CA GLN A 186 0.23 6.64 -13.61
C GLN A 186 -0.78 5.53 -13.92
N GLY A 187 -1.57 5.08 -12.97
CA GLY A 187 -2.54 3.98 -13.14
C GLY A 187 -3.86 4.36 -13.84
N GLY A 188 -3.93 5.48 -14.57
CA GLY A 188 -5.15 5.97 -15.21
C GLY A 188 -5.70 7.25 -14.56
N ALA A 189 -6.91 7.65 -14.94
CA ALA A 189 -7.61 8.77 -14.34
C ALA A 189 -8.06 8.43 -12.90
N ALA A 190 -8.12 9.45 -12.05
CA ALA A 190 -8.88 9.31 -10.80
C ALA A 190 -10.38 9.36 -11.12
N GLU A 191 -11.14 8.42 -10.57
CA GLU A 191 -12.55 8.19 -10.87
C GLU A 191 -13.38 8.22 -9.58
N PHE A 192 -14.45 9.02 -9.57
CA PHE A 192 -15.34 9.16 -8.42
C PHE A 192 -16.74 9.65 -8.83
N ILE A 193 -17.69 9.66 -7.90
CA ILE A 193 -19.01 10.25 -8.06
C ILE A 193 -19.07 11.51 -7.22
N GLN A 194 -19.58 12.58 -7.79
CA GLN A 194 -19.89 13.84 -7.07
C GLN A 194 -21.23 14.38 -7.52
N GLU A 195 -22.15 14.56 -6.60
CA GLU A 195 -23.51 15.06 -6.86
C GLU A 195 -24.24 14.29 -7.96
N GLY A 196 -24.14 12.96 -7.92
CA GLY A 196 -24.75 12.05 -8.90
C GLY A 196 -24.06 12.01 -10.26
N LYS A 197 -22.91 12.66 -10.44
CA LYS A 197 -22.17 12.70 -11.70
C LYS A 197 -20.82 12.01 -11.58
N TYR A 198 -20.49 11.16 -12.54
CA TYR A 198 -19.16 10.58 -12.67
C TYR A 198 -18.13 11.66 -13.00
N LYS A 199 -17.01 11.63 -12.30
CA LYS A 199 -15.88 12.54 -12.49
C LYS A 199 -14.63 11.74 -12.81
N TYR A 200 -13.86 12.25 -13.77
CA TYR A 200 -12.58 11.68 -14.21
C TYR A 200 -11.54 12.77 -14.22
N ILE A 201 -10.45 12.56 -13.47
CA ILE A 201 -9.33 13.50 -13.43
C ILE A 201 -8.09 12.78 -13.96
N PRO A 202 -7.62 13.08 -15.18
CA PRO A 202 -6.40 12.51 -15.71
C PRO A 202 -5.20 12.96 -14.87
N TYR A 203 -4.16 12.12 -14.80
CA TYR A 203 -3.04 12.31 -13.87
C TYR A 203 -2.37 13.68 -13.99
N HIS A 204 -2.11 14.16 -15.20
CA HIS A 204 -1.48 15.46 -15.44
C HIS A 204 -2.28 16.67 -14.92
N ARG A 205 -3.54 16.46 -14.53
CA ARG A 205 -4.43 17.47 -13.92
C ARG A 205 -4.74 17.22 -12.46
N LEU A 206 -4.31 16.08 -11.91
CA LEU A 206 -4.70 15.60 -10.59
C LEU A 206 -4.35 16.63 -9.50
N PHE A 207 -3.11 17.08 -9.48
CA PHE A 207 -2.60 18.01 -8.47
C PHE A 207 -3.04 19.48 -8.67
N ARG A 208 -3.82 19.76 -9.70
CA ARG A 208 -4.48 21.06 -9.94
C ARG A 208 -5.92 21.09 -9.43
N ARG A 209 -6.47 19.94 -9.04
CA ARG A 209 -7.83 19.79 -8.51
C ARG A 209 -7.75 19.29 -7.09
N THR A 210 -7.37 20.19 -6.20
CA THR A 210 -7.26 19.93 -4.77
C THR A 210 -8.36 20.63 -4.02
N GLU A 211 -8.83 20.01 -2.96
CA GLU A 211 -9.74 20.57 -1.98
C GLU A 211 -9.00 20.82 -0.67
N PHE A 212 -9.49 21.73 0.14
CA PHE A 212 -8.90 22.00 1.45
C PHE A 212 -9.83 21.50 2.54
N ILE A 213 -9.26 20.80 3.51
CA ILE A 213 -9.96 20.38 4.71
C ILE A 213 -9.26 20.94 5.95
N ASN A 214 -10.03 21.24 6.97
CA ASN A 214 -9.50 21.62 8.28
C ASN A 214 -9.80 20.49 9.27
N ILE A 215 -8.75 19.98 9.92
CA ILE A 215 -8.88 18.94 10.93
C ILE A 215 -8.61 19.60 12.28
N GLU A 216 -9.59 19.56 13.16
CA GLU A 216 -9.50 20.15 14.50
C GLU A 216 -8.29 19.61 15.25
N GLY A 217 -7.50 20.50 15.84
CA GLY A 217 -6.26 20.17 16.54
C GLY A 217 -5.05 19.90 15.64
N TYR A 218 -5.24 19.73 14.31
CA TYR A 218 -4.15 19.39 13.37
C TYR A 218 -3.94 20.44 12.28
N GLY A 219 -4.90 21.34 12.05
CA GLY A 219 -4.82 22.42 11.09
C GLY A 219 -5.32 22.09 9.69
N LYS A 220 -4.87 22.87 8.71
CA LYS A 220 -5.33 22.81 7.32
C LYS A 220 -4.51 21.84 6.49
N PHE A 221 -5.19 21.07 5.68
CA PHE A 221 -4.61 20.11 4.73
C PHE A 221 -5.20 20.32 3.35
N GLU A 222 -4.55 19.74 2.35
CA GLU A 222 -5.08 19.61 1.00
C GLU A 222 -5.34 18.14 0.67
N VAL A 223 -6.34 17.91 -0.17
CA VAL A 223 -6.76 16.58 -0.62
C VAL A 223 -6.85 16.56 -2.14
N TYR A 224 -6.38 15.50 -2.75
CA TYR A 224 -6.61 15.20 -4.17
C TYR A 224 -7.17 13.78 -4.34
N ALA A 225 -7.92 13.56 -5.43
CA ALA A 225 -8.60 12.30 -5.68
C ALA A 225 -7.63 11.12 -5.71
N ASN A 226 -7.99 10.03 -5.03
CA ASN A 226 -7.22 8.79 -5.03
C ASN A 226 -7.77 7.85 -6.10
N ARG A 227 -6.98 7.55 -7.12
CA ARG A 227 -7.23 6.57 -8.20
C ARG A 227 -8.72 6.29 -8.49
N ASN A 228 -9.19 5.08 -8.24
CA ASN A 228 -10.55 4.63 -8.53
C ASN A 228 -11.36 4.47 -7.23
N SER A 229 -12.21 5.46 -6.94
CA SER A 229 -13.17 5.38 -5.83
C SER A 229 -14.37 4.48 -6.19
N LEU A 230 -14.68 4.34 -7.49
CA LEU A 230 -15.89 3.63 -7.95
C LEU A 230 -15.88 2.13 -7.63
N GLN A 231 -14.69 1.52 -7.61
CA GLN A 231 -14.55 0.09 -7.27
C GLN A 231 -15.07 -0.25 -5.88
N TYR A 232 -15.14 0.74 -4.96
CA TYR A 232 -15.61 0.54 -3.60
C TYR A 232 -17.12 0.77 -3.44
N GLN A 233 -17.81 1.20 -4.48
CA GLN A 233 -19.25 1.48 -4.42
C GLN A 233 -20.05 0.24 -3.99
N SER A 234 -19.83 -0.87 -4.65
CA SER A 234 -20.47 -2.16 -4.31
C SER A 234 -19.89 -2.79 -3.05
N ILE A 235 -18.57 -2.68 -2.83
CA ILE A 235 -17.89 -3.24 -1.65
C ILE A 235 -18.44 -2.64 -0.36
N TYR A 236 -18.75 -1.34 -0.38
CA TYR A 236 -19.35 -0.64 0.76
C TYR A 236 -20.89 -0.70 0.77
N GLY A 237 -21.51 -1.31 -0.26
CA GLY A 237 -22.98 -1.33 -0.42
C GLY A 237 -23.55 0.07 -0.60
N LEU A 238 -22.90 0.92 -1.39
CA LEU A 238 -23.25 2.33 -1.61
C LEU A 238 -23.71 2.58 -3.06
N GLU A 239 -24.44 1.64 -3.67
CA GLU A 239 -24.83 1.65 -5.09
C GLU A 239 -25.59 2.92 -5.50
N ASN A 240 -26.37 3.48 -4.58
CA ASN A 240 -27.23 4.64 -4.84
C ASN A 240 -26.71 5.96 -4.20
N ILE A 241 -25.43 6.03 -3.87
CA ILE A 241 -24.86 7.20 -3.24
C ILE A 241 -24.67 8.34 -4.25
N LEU A 242 -24.92 9.58 -3.81
CA LEU A 242 -24.76 10.76 -4.67
C LEU A 242 -23.32 11.22 -4.77
N THR A 243 -22.52 11.04 -3.70
CA THR A 243 -21.11 11.37 -3.69
C THR A 243 -20.32 10.23 -3.06
N LEU A 244 -19.35 9.71 -3.82
CA LEU A 244 -18.39 8.70 -3.37
C LEU A 244 -16.99 9.16 -3.77
N TYR A 245 -16.22 9.63 -2.80
CA TYR A 245 -14.92 10.22 -3.02
C TYR A 245 -13.88 9.69 -2.04
N ARG A 246 -12.84 9.08 -2.55
CA ARG A 246 -11.64 8.74 -1.78
C ARG A 246 -10.51 9.64 -2.22
N GLY A 247 -9.80 10.20 -1.27
CA GLY A 247 -8.74 11.16 -1.54
C GLY A 247 -7.46 10.89 -0.75
N THR A 248 -6.37 11.42 -1.28
CA THR A 248 -5.08 11.42 -0.60
C THR A 248 -4.87 12.76 0.07
N ILE A 249 -4.65 12.75 1.39
CA ILE A 249 -4.40 13.93 2.20
C ILE A 249 -2.91 14.27 2.26
N ARG A 250 -2.57 15.56 2.18
CA ARG A 250 -1.21 16.11 2.28
C ARG A 250 -1.21 17.43 3.05
N ARG A 251 -0.03 17.85 3.50
CA ARG A 251 0.17 19.23 3.97
C ARG A 251 -0.04 20.21 2.82
N VAL A 252 -0.59 21.40 3.14
CA VAL A 252 -0.84 22.45 2.14
C VAL A 252 0.45 22.83 1.42
N GLY A 253 0.40 22.90 0.09
CA GLY A 253 1.52 23.24 -0.77
C GLY A 253 2.16 22.04 -1.48
N PHE A 254 1.96 20.82 -0.97
CA PHE A 254 2.51 19.60 -1.57
C PHE A 254 2.07 19.46 -3.03
N SER A 255 0.78 19.55 -3.31
CA SER A 255 0.24 19.33 -4.66
C SER A 255 0.76 20.37 -5.66
N ARG A 256 0.89 21.62 -5.24
CA ARG A 256 1.47 22.67 -6.09
C ARG A 256 2.91 22.35 -6.46
N ALA A 257 3.73 21.95 -5.50
CA ALA A 257 5.12 21.60 -5.72
C ALA A 257 5.26 20.32 -6.55
N TRP A 258 4.47 19.27 -6.22
CA TRP A 258 4.50 18.00 -6.94
C TRP A 258 4.05 18.15 -8.40
N ASN A 259 3.06 19.01 -8.65
CA ASN A 259 2.60 19.29 -10.01
C ASN A 259 3.71 19.80 -10.93
N MET A 260 4.75 20.47 -10.41
CA MET A 260 5.89 20.88 -11.23
C MET A 260 6.61 19.68 -11.82
N PHE A 261 6.89 18.65 -11.04
CA PHE A 261 7.51 17.41 -11.53
C PHE A 261 6.64 16.69 -12.55
N VAL A 262 5.31 16.68 -12.31
CA VAL A 262 4.36 16.08 -13.27
C VAL A 262 4.36 16.84 -14.59
N GLN A 263 4.33 18.17 -14.57
CA GLN A 263 4.32 18.98 -15.79
C GLN A 263 5.65 18.92 -16.55
N LEU A 264 6.76 18.73 -15.85
CA LEU A 264 8.08 18.53 -16.47
C LEU A 264 8.27 17.10 -17.01
N GLY A 265 7.36 16.16 -16.74
CA GLY A 265 7.51 14.76 -17.15
C GLY A 265 8.44 13.91 -16.26
N MET A 266 8.94 14.46 -15.16
CA MET A 266 9.88 13.77 -14.26
C MET A 266 9.27 12.58 -13.50
N THR A 267 7.97 12.38 -13.60
CA THR A 267 7.23 11.26 -13.00
C THR A 267 6.86 10.18 -14.03
N ASP A 268 7.30 10.33 -15.29
CA ASP A 268 7.07 9.36 -16.35
C ASP A 268 8.19 8.32 -16.38
N ASP A 269 7.83 7.03 -16.29
CA ASP A 269 8.77 5.89 -16.36
C ASP A 269 8.58 5.03 -17.61
N SER A 270 7.94 5.59 -18.64
CA SER A 270 7.73 4.91 -19.93
C SER A 270 9.01 4.77 -20.76
N TYR A 271 10.08 5.47 -20.39
CA TYR A 271 11.38 5.43 -21.05
C TYR A 271 12.52 5.36 -20.02
N THR A 272 13.68 4.91 -20.50
CA THR A 272 14.92 4.86 -19.72
C THR A 272 15.85 5.99 -20.10
N ILE A 273 16.43 6.67 -19.11
CA ILE A 273 17.46 7.68 -19.31
C ILE A 273 18.82 6.96 -19.31
N PRO A 274 19.54 6.93 -20.45
CA PRO A 274 20.87 6.32 -20.52
C PRO A 274 21.85 6.99 -19.57
N ASP A 275 22.76 6.24 -19.00
CA ASP A 275 23.84 6.72 -18.13
C ASP A 275 23.38 7.54 -16.89
N SER A 276 22.14 7.29 -16.44
CA SER A 276 21.54 8.05 -15.33
C SER A 276 22.26 7.83 -13.98
N GLU A 277 22.96 6.71 -13.81
CA GLU A 277 23.75 6.39 -12.63
C GLU A 277 24.98 7.31 -12.45
N ASN A 278 25.47 7.92 -13.54
CA ASN A 278 26.62 8.80 -13.52
C ASN A 278 26.24 10.30 -13.49
N MET A 279 24.92 10.61 -13.59
CA MET A 279 24.43 11.98 -13.62
C MET A 279 24.40 12.62 -12.25
N SER A 280 24.81 13.88 -12.15
CA SER A 280 24.49 14.73 -11.01
C SER A 280 22.99 15.08 -11.01
N TYR A 281 22.44 15.48 -9.83
CA TYR A 281 21.05 15.96 -9.76
C TYR A 281 20.77 17.15 -10.68
N ARG A 282 21.76 18.00 -10.90
CA ARG A 282 21.63 19.14 -11.81
C ARG A 282 21.49 18.70 -13.26
N GLU A 283 22.32 17.79 -13.70
CA GLU A 283 22.24 17.23 -15.06
C GLU A 283 20.90 16.54 -15.28
N PHE A 284 20.47 15.71 -14.32
CA PHE A 284 19.16 15.07 -14.38
C PHE A 284 18.01 16.08 -14.52
N VAL A 285 18.00 17.15 -13.72
CA VAL A 285 16.93 18.18 -13.81
C VAL A 285 16.98 18.92 -15.13
N ASN A 286 18.18 19.22 -15.65
CA ASN A 286 18.35 19.91 -16.93
C ASN A 286 17.84 19.11 -18.16
N LEU A 287 17.68 17.78 -18.02
CA LEU A 287 17.06 16.99 -19.10
C LEU A 287 15.59 17.34 -19.35
N PHE A 288 14.92 17.97 -18.39
CA PHE A 288 13.49 18.27 -18.41
C PHE A 288 13.19 19.79 -18.53
N LEU A 289 14.21 20.64 -18.49
CA LEU A 289 14.09 22.09 -18.66
C LEU A 289 14.45 22.52 -20.09
#